data_7525d3406c628a6f14b63bd60e86a691
#
_entry.id   7525d3406c628a6f14b63bd60e86a691
#
_cell.length_a   1.000
_cell.length_b   1.000
_cell.length_c   1.000
_cell.angle_alpha   90.00
_cell.angle_beta   90.00
_cell.angle_gamma   90.00
#
_symmetry.space_group_name_H-M   'P 1'
#
loop_
_entity.id
_entity.type
_entity.pdbx_description
1 polymer ?
#
loop_
_entity_poly.entity_id
_entity_poly.type
_entity_poly.pdbx_seq_one_letter_code
_entity_poly.pdbx_strand_id
1 'polypeptide(L)'
;MNFVCNKRLSGGVNTRIIAFYFRTKNTMLTKRIIPCLDVTAGRVVKGVNFVELRDAGDPIEIAKRYNMQGADEITFLDSTATSDERDLILHIIEAVADQVFIPLTVGGGVREVSDVRRLLNAGADKVGINSAAVSNPKLVFDAADKYGSQAIVVAMDAKRISADGEAPRWEIFTHGGRRPTGIDAIEWAIKMNGLGAGELLLTSMDRDGTRSGFDLALTRAVSDAVSIPVVASGGVGGLQDLADGILEGHADAVLAASIFHFGQHTVAEAKQLMAAQGISIRL
;
A
#
# COMPACT_ATOMS: atom_id res chain seq x y z
N MET A 1 -1.24 28.61 5.93
CA MET A 1 -1.66 30.02 6.12
C MET A 1 -2.90 30.00 7.02
N ASN A 2 -2.74 30.38 8.27
CA ASN A 2 -3.82 30.36 9.26
C ASN A 2 -4.57 31.69 9.18
N PHE A 3 -5.83 31.65 8.71
CA PHE A 3 -6.73 32.79 8.82
C PHE A 3 -7.59 32.62 10.07
N VAL A 4 -7.37 33.47 11.07
CA VAL A 4 -8.26 33.61 12.24
C VAL A 4 -9.26 34.70 11.91
N CYS A 5 -10.53 34.35 11.76
CA CYS A 5 -11.60 35.34 11.63
C CYS A 5 -12.16 35.66 13.01
N ASN A 6 -11.85 36.86 13.53
CA ASN A 6 -12.44 37.38 14.76
C ASN A 6 -13.73 38.15 14.45
N LYS A 7 -14.88 37.58 14.77
CA LYS A 7 -16.15 38.32 14.84
C LYS A 7 -16.49 38.64 16.29
N ARG A 8 -16.45 39.91 16.67
CA ARG A 8 -16.96 40.41 17.96
C ARG A 8 -18.49 40.50 17.87
N LEU A 9 -19.17 39.73 18.69
CA LEU A 9 -20.57 39.95 19.02
C LEU A 9 -20.65 40.63 20.41
N SER A 10 -21.45 41.67 20.52
CA SER A 10 -21.68 42.44 21.73
C SER A 10 -22.46 41.59 22.74
N GLY A 11 -21.80 41.18 23.82
CA GLY A 11 -22.37 40.43 24.94
C GLY A 11 -21.37 39.45 25.51
N GLY A 12 -20.72 39.82 26.59
CA GLY A 12 -19.50 39.22 27.17
C GLY A 12 -19.57 37.76 27.59
N VAL A 13 -19.47 36.85 26.63
CA VAL A 13 -19.08 35.44 26.88
C VAL A 13 -18.12 35.04 25.78
N ASN A 14 -16.86 34.74 26.17
CA ASN A 14 -15.81 34.28 25.28
C ASN A 14 -16.03 32.79 25.00
N THR A 15 -16.86 32.44 24.04
CA THR A 15 -16.97 31.07 23.55
C THR A 15 -15.94 30.88 22.43
N ARG A 16 -14.85 30.20 22.74
CA ARG A 16 -13.92 29.72 21.70
C ARG A 16 -14.63 28.64 20.88
N ILE A 17 -15.12 29.02 19.71
CA ILE A 17 -15.56 28.04 18.70
C ILE A 17 -14.28 27.49 18.08
N ILE A 18 -13.90 26.29 18.49
CA ILE A 18 -12.89 25.50 17.77
C ILE A 18 -13.60 24.96 16.54
N ALA A 19 -13.42 25.63 15.41
CA ALA A 19 -13.86 25.09 14.12
C ALA A 19 -12.95 23.87 13.80
N PHE A 20 -13.48 22.68 14.02
CA PHE A 20 -12.91 21.48 13.44
C PHE A 20 -13.06 21.59 11.91
N TYR A 21 -12.01 22.00 11.24
CA TYR A 21 -11.91 21.79 9.80
C TYR A 21 -11.79 20.30 9.56
N PHE A 22 -12.90 19.65 9.28
CA PHE A 22 -12.87 18.39 8.56
C PHE A 22 -12.21 18.66 7.21
N ARG A 23 -10.95 18.26 7.08
CA ARG A 23 -10.25 18.22 5.81
C ARG A 23 -10.97 17.18 4.96
N THR A 24 -11.95 17.62 4.15
CA THR A 24 -12.49 16.75 3.11
C THR A 24 -11.32 16.36 2.23
N LYS A 25 -10.87 15.11 2.31
CA LYS A 25 -9.94 14.53 1.33
C LYS A 25 -10.53 14.86 -0.04
N ASN A 26 -9.73 15.48 -0.87
CA ASN A 26 -10.15 16.02 -2.16
C ASN A 26 -10.82 14.89 -2.97
N THR A 27 -12.14 14.96 -3.12
CA THR A 27 -12.98 13.95 -3.78
C THR A 27 -12.70 13.83 -5.29
N MET A 28 -11.72 14.56 -5.82
CA MET A 28 -11.39 14.62 -7.24
C MET A 28 -10.28 13.62 -7.67
N LEU A 29 -9.56 12.99 -6.73
CA LEU A 29 -8.55 11.99 -7.09
C LEU A 29 -9.21 10.63 -7.30
N THR A 30 -8.97 10.03 -8.47
CA THR A 30 -9.44 8.67 -8.76
C THR A 30 -8.75 7.66 -7.85
N LYS A 31 -9.52 6.68 -7.38
CA LYS A 31 -9.00 5.56 -6.61
C LYS A 31 -8.36 4.54 -7.54
N ARG A 32 -7.41 3.74 -7.02
CA ARG A 32 -6.62 2.79 -7.81
C ARG A 32 -6.89 1.35 -7.39
N ILE A 33 -6.91 0.44 -8.37
CA ILE A 33 -6.85 -1.00 -8.16
C ILE A 33 -5.48 -1.49 -8.58
N ILE A 34 -4.77 -2.13 -7.66
CA ILE A 34 -3.38 -2.54 -7.78
C ILE A 34 -3.29 -4.07 -7.64
N PRO A 35 -3.15 -4.83 -8.73
CA PRO A 35 -2.77 -6.23 -8.63
C PRO A 35 -1.37 -6.38 -8.03
N CYS A 36 -1.22 -7.35 -7.11
CA CYS A 36 0.07 -7.68 -6.48
C CYS A 36 0.59 -9.02 -6.98
N LEU A 37 1.86 -9.07 -7.35
CA LEU A 37 2.58 -10.26 -7.76
C LEU A 37 3.69 -10.55 -6.74
N ASP A 38 3.48 -11.62 -5.94
CA ASP A 38 4.54 -12.15 -5.10
C ASP A 38 5.50 -12.95 -5.99
N VAL A 39 6.76 -12.56 -6.07
CA VAL A 39 7.76 -13.19 -6.94
C VAL A 39 8.77 -13.95 -6.10
N THR A 40 9.04 -15.21 -6.47
CA THR A 40 10.06 -16.07 -5.85
C THR A 40 10.79 -16.83 -6.95
N ALA A 41 12.12 -16.78 -6.96
CA ALA A 41 12.95 -17.43 -7.95
C ALA A 41 12.49 -17.19 -9.42
N GLY A 42 12.07 -15.95 -9.71
CA GLY A 42 11.64 -15.55 -11.05
C GLY A 42 10.23 -15.98 -11.45
N ARG A 43 9.43 -16.56 -10.56
CA ARG A 43 8.05 -16.99 -10.81
C ARG A 43 7.09 -16.25 -9.91
N VAL A 44 5.89 -15.96 -10.43
CA VAL A 44 4.80 -15.48 -9.58
C VAL A 44 4.28 -16.64 -8.76
N VAL A 45 4.22 -16.44 -7.46
CA VAL A 45 3.72 -17.44 -6.51
C VAL A 45 2.56 -16.88 -5.69
N LYS A 46 1.70 -17.75 -5.20
CA LYS A 46 0.67 -17.40 -4.23
C LYS A 46 0.52 -18.51 -3.20
N GLY A 47 0.57 -18.13 -1.93
CA GLY A 47 0.31 -19.01 -0.79
C GLY A 47 -0.58 -18.33 0.23
N VAL A 48 -1.01 -19.09 1.24
CA VAL A 48 -1.66 -18.56 2.44
C VAL A 48 -0.57 -18.38 3.49
N ASN A 49 -0.41 -17.19 4.04
CA ASN A 49 0.64 -16.85 5.02
C ASN A 49 2.06 -17.29 4.59
N PHE A 50 2.38 -17.15 3.30
CA PHE A 50 3.66 -17.57 2.69
C PHE A 50 3.98 -19.08 2.84
N VAL A 51 2.97 -19.91 3.08
CA VAL A 51 3.07 -21.38 3.14
C VAL A 51 2.31 -21.98 1.96
N GLU A 52 2.74 -23.15 1.48
CA GLU A 52 2.15 -23.85 0.33
C GLU A 52 2.07 -22.98 -0.93
N LEU A 53 3.21 -22.40 -1.33
CA LEU A 53 3.32 -21.57 -2.51
C LEU A 53 2.92 -22.35 -3.77
N ARG A 54 1.92 -21.83 -4.49
CA ARG A 54 1.51 -22.33 -5.82
C ARG A 54 2.06 -21.40 -6.88
N ASP A 55 2.64 -21.97 -7.92
CA ASP A 55 3.07 -21.23 -9.11
C ASP A 55 1.84 -20.65 -9.82
N ALA A 56 1.82 -19.34 -10.01
CA ALA A 56 0.77 -18.62 -10.72
C ALA A 56 1.17 -18.25 -12.15
N GLY A 57 2.44 -18.42 -12.53
CA GLY A 57 2.89 -18.25 -13.90
C GLY A 57 4.07 -17.29 -14.08
N ASP A 58 4.29 -16.91 -15.34
CA ASP A 58 5.33 -15.95 -15.72
C ASP A 58 4.94 -14.52 -15.33
N PRO A 59 5.80 -13.78 -14.60
CA PRO A 59 5.51 -12.43 -14.14
C PRO A 59 5.26 -11.43 -15.28
N ILE A 60 5.94 -11.56 -16.42
CA ILE A 60 5.80 -10.66 -17.54
C ILE A 60 4.44 -10.84 -18.21
N GLU A 61 4.04 -12.08 -18.46
CA GLU A 61 2.74 -12.38 -19.07
C GLU A 61 1.56 -12.00 -18.16
N ILE A 62 1.72 -12.18 -16.84
CA ILE A 62 0.71 -11.76 -15.87
C ILE A 62 0.60 -10.23 -15.83
N ALA A 63 1.72 -9.51 -15.81
CA ALA A 63 1.75 -8.05 -15.81
C ALA A 63 1.09 -7.47 -17.07
N LYS A 64 1.38 -8.03 -18.27
CA LYS A 64 0.70 -7.66 -19.52
C LYS A 64 -0.81 -7.86 -19.44
N ARG A 65 -1.25 -8.99 -18.90
CA ARG A 65 -2.66 -9.28 -18.73
C ARG A 65 -3.35 -8.25 -17.86
N TYR A 66 -2.76 -7.84 -16.74
CA TYR A 66 -3.32 -6.82 -15.87
C TYR A 66 -3.32 -5.43 -16.51
N ASN A 67 -2.27 -5.07 -17.25
CA ASN A 67 -2.24 -3.84 -18.05
C ASN A 67 -3.40 -3.81 -19.05
N MET A 68 -3.64 -4.92 -19.78
CA MET A 68 -4.76 -5.03 -20.73
C MET A 68 -6.15 -5.01 -20.04
N GLN A 69 -6.25 -5.48 -18.80
CA GLN A 69 -7.48 -5.42 -18.01
C GLN A 69 -7.73 -4.03 -17.39
N GLY A 70 -6.82 -3.07 -17.61
CA GLY A 70 -6.95 -1.71 -17.12
C GLY A 70 -6.57 -1.52 -15.66
N ALA A 71 -5.66 -2.30 -15.11
CA ALA A 71 -5.08 -2.03 -13.79
C ALA A 71 -4.49 -0.62 -13.75
N ASP A 72 -4.58 0.04 -12.59
CA ASP A 72 -4.07 1.41 -12.45
C ASP A 72 -2.58 1.45 -12.12
N GLU A 73 -2.08 0.36 -11.55
CA GLU A 73 -0.69 0.16 -11.12
C GLU A 73 -0.48 -1.34 -10.92
N ILE A 74 0.77 -1.81 -10.90
CA ILE A 74 1.15 -3.18 -10.52
C ILE A 74 2.19 -3.12 -9.43
N THR A 75 2.10 -4.02 -8.45
CA THR A 75 3.10 -4.17 -7.40
C THR A 75 3.77 -5.53 -7.50
N PHE A 76 5.10 -5.54 -7.52
CA PHE A 76 5.94 -6.73 -7.38
C PHE A 76 6.53 -6.77 -5.98
N LEU A 77 6.34 -7.87 -5.28
CA LEU A 77 6.96 -8.13 -3.98
C LEU A 77 7.92 -9.30 -4.11
N ASP A 78 9.21 -8.99 -4.11
CA ASP A 78 10.25 -10.01 -4.11
C ASP A 78 10.44 -10.58 -2.69
N SER A 79 10.12 -11.86 -2.53
CA SER A 79 10.30 -12.59 -1.28
C SER A 79 11.62 -13.37 -1.22
N THR A 80 12.47 -13.27 -2.27
CA THR A 80 13.74 -13.98 -2.34
C THR A 80 14.81 -13.34 -1.46
N ALA A 81 15.61 -14.16 -0.80
CA ALA A 81 16.53 -13.69 0.24
C ALA A 81 18.01 -13.64 -0.19
N THR A 82 18.37 -14.22 -1.35
CA THR A 82 19.77 -14.41 -1.75
C THR A 82 20.28 -13.36 -2.72
N SER A 83 21.61 -13.16 -2.79
CA SER A 83 22.22 -12.17 -3.69
C SER A 83 22.06 -12.51 -5.17
N ASP A 84 22.14 -13.80 -5.51
CA ASP A 84 22.09 -14.28 -6.90
C ASP A 84 20.68 -14.13 -7.50
N GLU A 85 19.66 -14.19 -6.64
CA GLU A 85 18.26 -13.99 -7.05
C GLU A 85 17.88 -12.52 -7.22
N ARG A 86 18.67 -11.58 -6.66
CA ARG A 86 18.44 -10.14 -6.86
C ARG A 86 18.69 -9.67 -8.28
N ASP A 87 19.65 -10.25 -8.96
CA ASP A 87 19.90 -9.89 -10.36
C ASP A 87 18.78 -10.42 -11.26
N LEU A 88 18.17 -11.55 -10.89
CA LEU A 88 17.02 -12.10 -11.60
C LEU A 88 15.81 -11.17 -11.54
N ILE A 89 15.50 -10.57 -10.36
CA ILE A 89 14.36 -9.64 -10.25
C ILE A 89 14.61 -8.38 -11.09
N LEU A 90 15.84 -7.87 -11.19
CA LEU A 90 16.15 -6.71 -12.04
C LEU A 90 15.83 -6.99 -13.51
N HIS A 91 16.22 -8.14 -14.04
CA HIS A 91 15.90 -8.54 -15.42
C HIS A 91 14.39 -8.69 -15.67
N ILE A 92 13.65 -9.17 -14.66
CA ILE A 92 12.19 -9.24 -14.76
C ILE A 92 11.59 -7.84 -14.79
N ILE A 93 12.06 -6.92 -13.94
CA ILE A 93 11.60 -5.53 -13.91
C ILE A 93 11.87 -4.86 -15.27
N GLU A 94 13.07 -4.98 -15.82
CA GLU A 94 13.45 -4.47 -17.15
C GLU A 94 12.50 -5.01 -18.22
N ALA A 95 12.29 -6.32 -18.26
CA ALA A 95 11.40 -6.96 -19.24
C ALA A 95 9.93 -6.56 -19.09
N VAL A 96 9.46 -6.31 -17.87
CA VAL A 96 8.09 -5.80 -17.61
C VAL A 96 7.99 -4.34 -18.03
N ALA A 97 8.96 -3.50 -17.67
CA ALA A 97 8.97 -2.07 -18.01
C ALA A 97 8.96 -1.82 -19.53
N ASP A 98 9.58 -2.71 -20.29
CA ASP A 98 9.56 -2.65 -21.76
C ASP A 98 8.17 -2.92 -22.38
N GLN A 99 7.23 -3.52 -21.64
CA GLN A 99 5.98 -4.05 -22.20
C GLN A 99 4.72 -3.62 -21.44
N VAL A 100 4.86 -3.01 -20.29
CA VAL A 100 3.76 -2.58 -19.40
C VAL A 100 3.90 -1.09 -19.14
N PHE A 101 2.84 -0.32 -19.38
CA PHE A 101 2.86 1.15 -19.37
C PHE A 101 2.03 1.76 -18.24
N ILE A 102 1.68 0.96 -17.23
CA ILE A 102 1.12 1.43 -15.97
C ILE A 102 2.20 1.43 -14.90
N PRO A 103 2.13 2.30 -13.88
CA PRO A 103 3.16 2.40 -12.85
C PRO A 103 3.49 1.05 -12.21
N LEU A 104 4.78 0.79 -12.04
CA LEU A 104 5.32 -0.41 -11.42
C LEU A 104 5.95 -0.07 -10.07
N THR A 105 5.37 -0.60 -9.00
CA THR A 105 5.96 -0.59 -7.66
C THR A 105 6.72 -1.88 -7.41
N VAL A 106 7.97 -1.80 -6.97
CA VAL A 106 8.79 -2.97 -6.62
C VAL A 106 9.22 -2.89 -5.17
N GLY A 107 8.91 -3.94 -4.41
CA GLY A 107 9.31 -4.10 -3.01
C GLY A 107 10.03 -5.42 -2.78
N GLY A 108 10.74 -5.51 -1.67
CA GLY A 108 11.55 -6.66 -1.28
C GLY A 108 13.05 -6.40 -1.39
N GLY A 109 13.81 -6.90 -0.42
CA GLY A 109 15.27 -6.87 -0.42
C GLY A 109 15.97 -5.50 -0.33
N VAL A 110 15.26 -4.39 -0.28
CA VAL A 110 15.82 -3.03 -0.20
C VAL A 110 16.43 -2.80 1.19
N ARG A 111 17.70 -2.41 1.24
CA ARG A 111 18.48 -2.18 2.48
C ARG A 111 19.13 -0.82 2.54
N GLU A 112 19.45 -0.24 1.39
CA GLU A 112 20.15 1.04 1.27
C GLU A 112 19.70 1.86 0.05
N VAL A 113 20.10 3.13 0.00
CA VAL A 113 19.72 4.05 -1.10
C VAL A 113 20.20 3.58 -2.47
N SER A 114 21.30 2.82 -2.52
CA SER A 114 21.81 2.23 -3.77
C SER A 114 20.88 1.14 -4.33
N ASP A 115 20.20 0.37 -3.47
CA ASP A 115 19.18 -0.59 -3.91
C ASP A 115 18.01 0.12 -4.57
N VAL A 116 17.53 1.24 -3.96
CA VAL A 116 16.49 2.08 -4.56
C VAL A 116 16.89 2.52 -5.96
N ARG A 117 18.13 3.00 -6.13
CA ARG A 117 18.65 3.40 -7.44
C ARG A 117 18.62 2.26 -8.46
N ARG A 118 19.05 1.04 -8.05
CA ARG A 118 19.08 -0.12 -8.95
C ARG A 118 17.70 -0.48 -9.47
N LEU A 119 16.68 -0.48 -8.60
CA LEU A 119 15.31 -0.78 -8.97
C LEU A 119 14.69 0.30 -9.88
N LEU A 120 14.91 1.58 -9.57
CA LEU A 120 14.45 2.68 -10.43
C LEU A 120 15.14 2.66 -11.80
N ASN A 121 16.46 2.36 -11.87
CA ASN A 121 17.17 2.24 -13.14
C ASN A 121 16.72 1.03 -13.96
N ALA A 122 16.24 -0.05 -13.34
CA ALA A 122 15.67 -1.20 -14.01
C ALA A 122 14.25 -0.95 -14.56
N GLY A 123 13.63 0.19 -14.22
CA GLY A 123 12.31 0.58 -14.74
C GLY A 123 11.17 0.60 -13.73
N ALA A 124 11.45 0.41 -12.43
CA ALA A 124 10.44 0.63 -11.41
C ALA A 124 10.11 2.14 -11.29
N ASP A 125 8.84 2.47 -11.17
CA ASP A 125 8.37 3.85 -10.89
C ASP A 125 8.41 4.17 -9.40
N LYS A 126 8.19 3.15 -8.56
CA LYS A 126 8.20 3.26 -7.11
C LYS A 126 8.93 2.09 -6.46
N VAL A 127 9.54 2.35 -5.33
CA VAL A 127 10.28 1.35 -4.55
C VAL A 127 9.72 1.22 -3.16
N GLY A 128 9.36 -0.02 -2.80
CA GLY A 128 8.81 -0.39 -1.49
C GLY A 128 9.91 -0.71 -0.48
N ILE A 129 9.91 -0.01 0.65
CA ILE A 129 10.85 -0.21 1.77
C ILE A 129 10.03 -0.68 2.98
N ASN A 130 10.38 -1.84 3.56
CA ASN A 130 9.69 -2.42 4.72
C ASN A 130 10.67 -2.51 5.93
N SER A 131 11.21 -3.67 6.24
CA SER A 131 12.03 -3.94 7.44
C SER A 131 13.26 -3.02 7.55
N ALA A 132 13.83 -2.58 6.44
CA ALA A 132 14.94 -1.65 6.43
C ALA A 132 14.54 -0.26 6.96
N ALA A 133 13.32 0.20 6.68
CA ALA A 133 12.81 1.45 7.24
C ALA A 133 12.68 1.37 8.77
N VAL A 134 12.28 0.21 9.32
CA VAL A 134 12.20 0.00 10.78
C VAL A 134 13.60 0.02 11.41
N SER A 135 14.57 -0.65 10.77
CA SER A 135 15.95 -0.71 11.27
C SER A 135 16.68 0.62 11.13
N ASN A 136 16.41 1.37 10.07
CA ASN A 136 17.01 2.67 9.78
C ASN A 136 16.00 3.61 9.11
N PRO A 137 15.17 4.32 9.89
CA PRO A 137 14.17 5.25 9.34
C PRO A 137 14.77 6.36 8.46
N LYS A 138 16.04 6.72 8.68
CA LYS A 138 16.75 7.70 7.86
C LYS A 138 16.86 7.28 6.39
N LEU A 139 16.83 5.99 6.10
CA LEU A 139 16.82 5.48 4.72
C LEU A 139 15.65 6.04 3.90
N VAL A 140 14.46 6.17 4.51
CA VAL A 140 13.27 6.72 3.84
C VAL A 140 13.51 8.20 3.50
N PHE A 141 14.04 8.99 4.45
CA PHE A 141 14.37 10.38 4.21
C PHE A 141 15.43 10.55 3.11
N ASP A 142 16.56 9.81 3.20
CA ASP A 142 17.65 9.90 2.23
C ASP A 142 17.21 9.48 0.81
N ALA A 143 16.35 8.48 0.71
CA ALA A 143 15.78 8.03 -0.56
C ALA A 143 14.78 9.05 -1.12
N ALA A 144 13.90 9.61 -0.29
CA ALA A 144 12.92 10.61 -0.70
C ALA A 144 13.58 11.93 -1.09
N ASP A 145 14.61 12.38 -0.36
CA ASP A 145 15.40 13.56 -0.69
C ASP A 145 16.09 13.43 -2.05
N LYS A 146 16.59 12.23 -2.36
CA LYS A 146 17.37 11.97 -3.57
C LYS A 146 16.53 11.69 -4.81
N TYR A 147 15.41 10.96 -4.68
CA TYR A 147 14.60 10.48 -5.81
C TYR A 147 13.19 11.07 -5.86
N GLY A 148 12.82 11.83 -4.86
CA GLY A 148 11.48 12.39 -4.68
C GLY A 148 10.56 11.44 -3.89
N SER A 149 9.68 12.01 -3.08
CA SER A 149 8.70 11.26 -2.27
C SER A 149 7.84 10.32 -3.10
N GLN A 150 7.45 10.73 -4.31
CA GLN A 150 6.59 9.95 -5.21
C GLN A 150 7.19 8.59 -5.60
N ALA A 151 8.52 8.43 -5.51
CA ALA A 151 9.21 7.18 -5.81
C ALA A 151 9.33 6.23 -4.60
N ILE A 152 8.93 6.68 -3.39
CA ILE A 152 9.16 5.93 -2.15
C ILE A 152 7.85 5.49 -1.52
N VAL A 153 7.65 4.18 -1.45
CA VAL A 153 6.55 3.52 -0.75
C VAL A 153 7.07 2.89 0.53
N VAL A 154 6.45 3.15 1.67
CA VAL A 154 6.76 2.41 2.90
C VAL A 154 5.73 1.31 3.09
N ALA A 155 6.19 0.05 3.03
CA ALA A 155 5.37 -1.11 3.32
C ALA A 155 5.33 -1.36 4.84
N MET A 156 4.14 -1.62 5.36
CA MET A 156 3.83 -1.77 6.78
C MET A 156 3.04 -3.06 7.00
N ASP A 157 3.64 -4.03 7.69
CA ASP A 157 2.93 -5.24 8.13
C ASP A 157 2.42 -4.97 9.55
N ALA A 158 1.12 -4.78 9.70
CA ALA A 158 0.50 -4.43 10.97
C ALA A 158 -0.35 -5.59 11.51
N LYS A 159 -0.25 -5.84 12.82
CA LYS A 159 -1.02 -6.86 13.54
C LYS A 159 -1.71 -6.25 14.75
N ARG A 160 -2.97 -6.62 14.98
CA ARG A 160 -3.71 -6.21 16.16
C ARG A 160 -3.11 -6.83 17.42
N ILE A 161 -2.88 -6.00 18.45
CA ILE A 161 -2.34 -6.40 19.75
C ILE A 161 -3.29 -6.16 20.92
N SER A 162 -4.39 -5.39 20.70
CA SER A 162 -5.43 -5.20 21.71
C SER A 162 -6.37 -6.39 21.76
N ALA A 163 -6.86 -6.71 22.97
CA ALA A 163 -7.88 -7.73 23.18
C ALA A 163 -9.25 -7.28 22.62
N ASP A 164 -10.17 -8.24 22.48
CA ASP A 164 -11.55 -7.93 22.11
C ASP A 164 -12.22 -7.10 23.20
N GLY A 165 -12.91 -6.03 22.79
CA GLY A 165 -13.54 -5.07 23.68
C GLY A 165 -12.65 -3.92 24.14
N GLU A 166 -11.35 -3.97 23.90
CA GLU A 166 -10.44 -2.83 24.10
C GLU A 166 -10.40 -1.90 22.90
N ALA A 167 -9.93 -0.67 23.12
CA ALA A 167 -9.62 0.25 22.03
C ALA A 167 -8.62 -0.39 21.07
N PRO A 168 -8.87 -0.41 19.76
CA PRO A 168 -8.01 -1.08 18.81
C PRO A 168 -6.60 -0.48 18.79
N ARG A 169 -5.60 -1.36 18.88
CA ARG A 169 -4.17 -1.01 18.75
C ARG A 169 -3.48 -2.03 17.87
N TRP A 170 -2.58 -1.56 17.01
CA TRP A 170 -1.81 -2.41 16.09
C TRP A 170 -0.34 -2.13 16.23
N GLU A 171 0.45 -3.16 16.08
CA GLU A 171 1.90 -3.14 16.14
C GLU A 171 2.50 -3.47 14.77
N ILE A 172 3.61 -2.81 14.42
CA ILE A 172 4.39 -3.10 13.22
C ILE A 172 5.23 -4.36 13.43
N PHE A 173 5.21 -5.22 12.41
CA PHE A 173 6.04 -6.41 12.31
C PHE A 173 7.04 -6.28 11.17
N THR A 174 8.12 -7.04 11.24
CA THR A 174 9.18 -7.09 10.23
C THR A 174 9.47 -8.52 9.80
N HIS A 175 10.32 -8.68 8.78
CA HIS A 175 10.75 -9.98 8.26
C HIS A 175 9.57 -10.86 7.82
N GLY A 176 8.63 -10.30 7.05
CA GLY A 176 7.44 -11.02 6.61
C GLY A 176 6.55 -11.43 7.77
N GLY A 177 6.31 -10.53 8.70
CA GLY A 177 5.42 -10.75 9.85
C GLY A 177 5.98 -11.60 10.98
N ARG A 178 7.27 -11.97 10.94
CA ARG A 178 7.86 -12.91 11.90
C ARG A 178 8.39 -12.27 13.18
N ARG A 179 8.66 -10.95 13.17
CA ARG A 179 9.30 -10.25 14.30
C ARG A 179 8.48 -9.04 14.72
N PRO A 180 7.90 -9.04 15.93
CA PRO A 180 7.29 -7.86 16.52
C PRO A 180 8.35 -6.79 16.78
N THR A 181 7.97 -5.51 16.73
CA THR A 181 8.89 -4.38 16.89
C THR A 181 8.60 -3.53 18.12
N GLY A 182 7.43 -3.67 18.74
CA GLY A 182 6.93 -2.80 19.79
C GLY A 182 6.49 -1.41 19.29
N ILE A 183 6.46 -1.17 17.97
CA ILE A 183 6.14 0.13 17.39
C ILE A 183 4.64 0.17 17.06
N ASP A 184 3.94 1.19 17.55
CA ASP A 184 2.54 1.44 17.18
C ASP A 184 2.43 1.77 15.68
N ALA A 185 1.45 1.15 15.00
CA ALA A 185 1.31 1.25 13.55
C ALA A 185 0.91 2.67 13.10
N ILE A 186 0.11 3.39 13.90
CA ILE A 186 -0.36 4.74 13.56
C ILE A 186 0.77 5.73 13.76
N GLU A 187 1.49 5.65 14.89
CA GLU A 187 2.67 6.48 15.14
C GLU A 187 3.75 6.26 14.07
N TRP A 188 3.92 5.02 13.64
CA TRP A 188 4.84 4.68 12.56
C TRP A 188 4.44 5.30 11.23
N ALA A 189 3.16 5.21 10.86
CA ALA A 189 2.64 5.83 9.64
C ALA A 189 2.88 7.35 9.62
N ILE A 190 2.59 8.03 10.74
CA ILE A 190 2.83 9.47 10.89
C ILE A 190 4.32 9.78 10.74
N LYS A 191 5.19 8.98 11.36
CA LYS A 191 6.65 9.14 11.26
C LYS A 191 7.14 8.97 9.82
N MET A 192 6.67 7.97 9.09
CA MET A 192 7.06 7.72 7.69
C MET A 192 6.59 8.85 6.77
N ASN A 193 5.35 9.34 6.96
CA ASN A 193 4.85 10.52 6.26
C ASN A 193 5.76 11.73 6.52
N GLY A 194 6.19 11.95 7.76
CA GLY A 194 7.10 13.05 8.14
C GLY A 194 8.52 12.91 7.58
N LEU A 195 8.98 11.69 7.30
CA LEU A 195 10.28 11.40 6.70
C LEU A 195 10.26 11.43 5.16
N GLY A 196 9.13 11.75 4.54
CA GLY A 196 9.04 11.96 3.11
C GLY A 196 8.61 10.71 2.32
N ALA A 197 8.05 9.69 2.95
CA ALA A 197 7.36 8.65 2.21
C ALA A 197 6.26 9.27 1.34
N GLY A 198 6.15 8.83 0.09
CA GLY A 198 5.11 9.31 -0.84
C GLY A 198 3.82 8.51 -0.76
N GLU A 199 3.89 7.28 -0.25
CA GLU A 199 2.76 6.36 -0.14
C GLU A 199 3.00 5.32 0.95
N LEU A 200 1.93 4.82 1.60
CA LEU A 200 2.00 3.70 2.52
C LEU A 200 1.28 2.48 1.91
N LEU A 201 1.96 1.34 1.88
CA LEU A 201 1.36 0.03 1.57
C LEU A 201 1.09 -0.68 2.91
N LEU A 202 -0.16 -0.67 3.33
CA LEU A 202 -0.60 -1.17 4.63
C LEU A 202 -1.19 -2.57 4.52
N THR A 203 -0.49 -3.57 5.02
CA THR A 203 -0.96 -4.96 5.07
C THR A 203 -1.42 -5.33 6.47
N SER A 204 -2.69 -5.73 6.61
CA SER A 204 -3.16 -6.37 7.84
C SER A 204 -2.76 -7.82 7.87
N MET A 205 -1.90 -8.18 8.82
CA MET A 205 -1.50 -9.58 9.06
C MET A 205 -2.64 -10.44 9.57
N ASP A 206 -3.62 -9.84 10.25
CA ASP A 206 -4.80 -10.54 10.77
C ASP A 206 -5.77 -10.93 9.65
N ARG A 207 -5.71 -10.24 8.51
CA ARG A 207 -6.58 -10.45 7.37
C ARG A 207 -5.90 -11.12 6.19
N ASP A 208 -4.58 -11.01 6.06
CA ASP A 208 -3.87 -11.55 4.89
C ASP A 208 -4.09 -13.06 4.74
N GLY A 209 -4.48 -13.46 3.51
CA GLY A 209 -4.82 -14.85 3.17
C GLY A 209 -6.20 -15.34 3.65
N THR A 210 -6.93 -14.60 4.51
CA THR A 210 -8.20 -15.07 5.11
C THR A 210 -9.40 -14.98 4.19
N ARG A 211 -9.37 -14.11 3.16
CA ARG A 211 -10.49 -13.79 2.27
C ARG A 211 -11.74 -13.24 2.98
N SER A 212 -11.57 -12.60 4.13
CA SER A 212 -12.65 -12.05 4.96
C SER A 212 -12.78 -10.53 4.88
N GLY A 213 -12.22 -9.92 3.84
CA GLY A 213 -12.16 -8.48 3.63
C GLY A 213 -10.98 -7.81 4.35
N PHE A 214 -10.73 -6.55 4.01
CA PHE A 214 -9.70 -5.73 4.64
C PHE A 214 -9.94 -5.53 6.14
N ASP A 215 -8.90 -5.22 6.90
CA ASP A 215 -9.02 -4.63 8.24
C ASP A 215 -9.41 -3.15 8.09
N LEU A 216 -10.73 -2.91 7.99
CA LEU A 216 -11.27 -1.57 7.74
C LEU A 216 -10.94 -0.61 8.89
N ALA A 217 -10.92 -1.11 10.14
CA ALA A 217 -10.60 -0.29 11.30
C ALA A 217 -9.13 0.18 11.28
N LEU A 218 -8.19 -0.72 10.98
CA LEU A 218 -6.78 -0.40 10.80
C LEU A 218 -6.57 0.56 9.64
N THR A 219 -7.14 0.22 8.48
CA THR A 219 -6.99 1.00 7.25
C THR A 219 -7.47 2.43 7.46
N ARG A 220 -8.66 2.59 8.07
CA ARG A 220 -9.23 3.91 8.38
C ARG A 220 -8.37 4.70 9.36
N ALA A 221 -7.94 4.05 10.46
CA ALA A 221 -7.12 4.71 11.47
C ALA A 221 -5.81 5.27 10.89
N VAL A 222 -5.15 4.52 10.02
CA VAL A 222 -3.92 4.97 9.34
C VAL A 222 -4.24 6.03 8.29
N SER A 223 -5.25 5.81 7.44
CA SER A 223 -5.64 6.76 6.37
C SER A 223 -6.05 8.13 6.90
N ASP A 224 -6.72 8.17 8.05
CA ASP A 224 -7.14 9.43 8.67
C ASP A 224 -6.00 10.14 9.40
N ALA A 225 -4.92 9.41 9.77
CA ALA A 225 -3.78 9.95 10.50
C ALA A 225 -2.70 10.59 9.61
N VAL A 226 -2.66 10.26 8.30
CA VAL A 226 -1.62 10.73 7.38
C VAL A 226 -2.20 11.57 6.23
N SER A 227 -1.34 12.32 5.55
CA SER A 227 -1.73 13.13 4.39
C SER A 227 -1.33 12.51 3.03
N ILE A 228 -0.50 11.48 3.06
CA ILE A 228 -0.08 10.72 1.87
C ILE A 228 -1.06 9.59 1.58
N PRO A 229 -1.12 9.09 0.33
CA PRO A 229 -1.96 7.97 -0.04
C PRO A 229 -1.68 6.71 0.77
N VAL A 230 -2.76 5.98 1.09
CA VAL A 230 -2.68 4.67 1.73
C VAL A 230 -3.28 3.61 0.82
N VAL A 231 -2.51 2.56 0.56
CA VAL A 231 -2.91 1.36 -0.17
C VAL A 231 -3.32 0.29 0.84
N ALA A 232 -4.59 -0.12 0.82
CA ALA A 232 -5.06 -1.23 1.66
C ALA A 232 -4.66 -2.57 1.08
N SER A 233 -4.11 -3.46 1.91
CA SER A 233 -3.64 -4.80 1.54
C SER A 233 -4.00 -5.84 2.60
N GLY A 234 -4.22 -7.08 2.14
CA GLY A 234 -4.52 -8.26 2.97
C GLY A 234 -6.00 -8.48 3.23
N GLY A 235 -6.50 -9.67 2.85
CA GLY A 235 -7.84 -10.13 3.20
C GLY A 235 -8.89 -10.15 2.09
N VAL A 236 -8.61 -9.62 0.91
CA VAL A 236 -9.61 -9.54 -0.17
C VAL A 236 -10.10 -10.93 -0.60
N GLY A 237 -11.41 -11.15 -0.48
CA GLY A 237 -12.10 -12.38 -0.89
C GLY A 237 -13.04 -12.18 -2.07
N GLY A 238 -13.53 -10.94 -2.29
CA GLY A 238 -14.45 -10.61 -3.36
C GLY A 238 -14.38 -9.14 -3.78
N LEU A 239 -15.17 -8.78 -4.79
CA LEU A 239 -15.16 -7.41 -5.35
C LEU A 239 -15.70 -6.36 -4.38
N GLN A 240 -16.64 -6.74 -3.51
CA GLN A 240 -17.21 -5.82 -2.52
C GLN A 240 -16.15 -5.35 -1.53
N ASP A 241 -15.24 -6.22 -1.13
CA ASP A 241 -14.16 -5.86 -0.20
C ASP A 241 -13.31 -4.71 -0.73
N LEU A 242 -13.11 -4.63 -2.06
CA LEU A 242 -12.36 -3.54 -2.69
C LEU A 242 -13.09 -2.20 -2.51
N ALA A 243 -14.42 -2.20 -2.68
CA ALA A 243 -15.24 -1.00 -2.47
C ALA A 243 -15.23 -0.58 -0.99
N ASP A 244 -15.37 -1.54 -0.07
CA ASP A 244 -15.39 -1.30 1.37
C ASP A 244 -14.05 -0.72 1.85
N GLY A 245 -12.93 -1.18 1.30
CA GLY A 245 -11.60 -0.63 1.57
C GLY A 245 -11.50 0.87 1.28
N ILE A 246 -12.17 1.34 0.22
CA ILE A 246 -12.24 2.76 -0.14
C ILE A 246 -13.29 3.51 0.69
N LEU A 247 -14.52 2.99 0.75
CA LEU A 247 -15.67 3.71 1.34
C LEU A 247 -15.59 3.76 2.86
N GLU A 248 -15.24 2.63 3.48
CA GLU A 248 -15.19 2.48 4.92
C GLU A 248 -13.77 2.58 5.48
N GLY A 249 -12.79 2.01 4.77
CA GLY A 249 -11.37 2.06 5.14
C GLY A 249 -10.69 3.38 4.82
N HIS A 250 -11.31 4.27 4.01
CA HIS A 250 -10.75 5.54 3.55
C HIS A 250 -9.42 5.40 2.76
N ALA A 251 -9.15 4.22 2.22
CA ALA A 251 -7.96 3.99 1.41
C ALA A 251 -7.97 4.83 0.12
N ASP A 252 -6.79 5.11 -0.42
CA ASP A 252 -6.62 5.79 -1.71
C ASP A 252 -6.41 4.79 -2.85
N ALA A 253 -6.00 3.58 -2.49
CA ALA A 253 -5.90 2.44 -3.39
C ALA A 253 -6.16 1.12 -2.66
N VAL A 254 -6.51 0.10 -3.42
CA VAL A 254 -6.71 -1.27 -2.92
C VAL A 254 -5.83 -2.23 -3.69
N LEU A 255 -5.12 -3.09 -2.94
CA LEU A 255 -4.22 -4.08 -3.48
C LEU A 255 -4.81 -5.48 -3.28
N ALA A 256 -4.83 -6.28 -4.34
CA ALA A 256 -5.31 -7.64 -4.31
C ALA A 256 -4.47 -8.56 -5.20
N ALA A 257 -4.41 -9.84 -4.84
CA ALA A 257 -3.66 -10.85 -5.56
C ALA A 257 -4.56 -12.02 -5.99
N SER A 258 -5.00 -12.86 -5.06
CA SER A 258 -5.62 -14.16 -5.34
C SER A 258 -6.89 -14.07 -6.18
N ILE A 259 -7.75 -13.08 -5.97
CA ILE A 259 -9.00 -12.93 -6.71
C ILE A 259 -8.78 -12.68 -8.21
N PHE A 260 -7.63 -12.06 -8.56
CA PHE A 260 -7.23 -11.77 -9.92
C PHE A 260 -6.36 -12.88 -10.52
N HIS A 261 -5.41 -13.45 -9.76
CA HIS A 261 -4.49 -14.48 -10.26
C HIS A 261 -5.22 -15.73 -10.75
N PHE A 262 -6.23 -16.18 -10.00
CA PHE A 262 -6.96 -17.39 -10.30
C PHE A 262 -8.19 -17.16 -11.21
N GLY A 263 -8.31 -15.94 -11.79
CA GLY A 263 -9.38 -15.63 -12.73
C GLY A 263 -10.79 -15.67 -12.13
N GLN A 264 -10.91 -15.53 -10.80
CA GLN A 264 -12.22 -15.43 -10.14
C GLN A 264 -12.93 -14.14 -10.55
N HIS A 265 -12.13 -13.05 -10.68
CA HIS A 265 -12.59 -11.73 -11.12
C HIS A 265 -11.51 -11.07 -11.99
N THR A 266 -11.95 -10.14 -12.82
CA THR A 266 -11.09 -9.27 -13.60
C THR A 266 -10.99 -7.89 -12.94
N VAL A 267 -9.92 -7.15 -13.26
CA VAL A 267 -9.78 -5.75 -12.82
C VAL A 267 -10.91 -4.87 -13.37
N ALA A 268 -11.34 -5.14 -14.60
CA ALA A 268 -12.44 -4.41 -15.24
C ALA A 268 -13.78 -4.60 -14.48
N GLU A 269 -14.12 -5.83 -14.06
CA GLU A 269 -15.30 -6.09 -13.23
C GLU A 269 -15.21 -5.35 -11.89
N ALA A 270 -14.04 -5.34 -11.25
CA ALA A 270 -13.81 -4.62 -10.01
C ALA A 270 -14.07 -3.11 -10.19
N LYS A 271 -13.54 -2.51 -11.24
CA LYS A 271 -13.76 -1.11 -11.57
C LYS A 271 -15.23 -0.77 -11.83
N GLN A 272 -15.93 -1.64 -12.58
CA GLN A 272 -17.36 -1.45 -12.84
C GLN A 272 -18.18 -1.47 -11.56
N LEU A 273 -17.93 -2.42 -10.64
CA LEU A 273 -18.62 -2.48 -9.37
C LEU A 273 -18.33 -1.22 -8.52
N MET A 274 -17.07 -0.82 -8.40
CA MET A 274 -16.70 0.36 -7.63
C MET A 274 -17.30 1.65 -8.20
N ALA A 275 -17.32 1.81 -9.53
CA ALA A 275 -17.97 2.93 -10.19
C ALA A 275 -19.48 2.95 -9.94
N ALA A 276 -20.15 1.79 -9.97
CA ALA A 276 -21.57 1.66 -9.67
C ALA A 276 -21.92 2.07 -8.23
N GLN A 277 -20.96 1.97 -7.31
CA GLN A 277 -21.10 2.44 -5.92
C GLN A 277 -20.68 3.90 -5.72
N GLY A 278 -20.43 4.65 -6.80
CA GLY A 278 -20.08 6.07 -6.76
C GLY A 278 -18.63 6.37 -6.43
N ILE A 279 -17.75 5.37 -6.42
CA ILE A 279 -16.32 5.57 -6.23
C ILE A 279 -15.72 6.16 -7.51
N SER A 280 -15.01 7.28 -7.39
CA SER A 280 -14.27 7.87 -8.51
C SER A 280 -13.12 6.94 -8.90
N ILE A 281 -13.25 6.27 -10.03
CA ILE A 281 -12.27 5.33 -10.58
C ILE A 281 -12.11 5.53 -12.09
N ARG A 282 -10.92 5.28 -12.62
CA ARG A 282 -10.66 5.36 -14.06
C ARG A 282 -11.10 4.04 -14.73
N LEU A 283 -12.09 4.09 -15.60
CA LEU A 283 -12.58 2.96 -16.40
C LEU A 283 -11.72 2.74 -17.64
#